data_65a85fd97a558da82bf535ada6aa1ef0
#
_entry.id   65a85fd97a558da82bf535ada6aa1ef0
#
_cell.length_a   1.000
_cell.length_b   1.000
_cell.length_c   1.000
_cell.angle_alpha   90.00
_cell.angle_beta   90.00
_cell.angle_gamma   90.00
#
_symmetry.space_group_name_H-M   'P 1'
#
loop_
_entity.id
_entity.type
_entity.pdbx_description
1 polymer ?
#
loop_
_entity_poly.entity_id
_entity_poly.type
_entity_poly.pdbx_seq_one_letter_code
_entity_poly.pdbx_strand_id
1 'polypeptide(L)'
;MSQLLEEILNQDNMILAYKKVKANRGTSGIDGIGVDEIDEYLRENRETIRDKIRRRKYKPQPVRRVEIPKPNGGVRNLGIPTVVDRIIEQAIVQKLTPIVEPYFSEHSYGFRPGRRAQQAVIELLEYFNDGYTYIVDIDLEKFFDNVPQDKLMTLVGRLIQDPDTESLIRKYLNAGVMVKGKYEETTKGTPQGGNLSPILSNIMLNELDKELETRGLNFVRYADDCVITVRSGVSIKGGQEE
;
A
#
# COMPACT_ATOMS: atom_id res chain seq x y z
N MET A 1 22.10 -12.89 -5.35
CA MET A 1 20.89 -12.14 -5.71
C MET A 1 19.70 -13.06 -5.48
N SER A 2 18.65 -12.55 -4.88
CA SER A 2 17.50 -13.37 -4.50
C SER A 2 16.58 -13.65 -5.69
N GLN A 3 15.85 -14.76 -5.62
CA GLN A 3 14.99 -15.20 -6.71
C GLN A 3 13.84 -14.21 -6.96
N LEU A 4 13.19 -13.74 -5.90
CA LEU A 4 12.05 -12.83 -6.02
C LEU A 4 12.46 -11.49 -6.67
N LEU A 5 13.62 -10.94 -6.31
CA LEU A 5 14.12 -9.71 -6.93
C LEU A 5 14.35 -9.91 -8.45
N GLU A 6 14.91 -11.05 -8.89
CA GLU A 6 15.07 -11.33 -10.32
C GLU A 6 13.74 -11.49 -11.05
N GLU A 7 12.74 -12.10 -10.40
CA GLU A 7 11.38 -12.18 -10.95
C GLU A 7 10.73 -10.79 -11.07
N ILE A 8 10.95 -9.90 -10.09
CA ILE A 8 10.50 -8.50 -10.14
C ILE A 8 11.14 -7.78 -11.33
N LEU A 9 12.46 -7.95 -11.52
CA LEU A 9 13.23 -7.31 -12.59
C LEU A 9 13.13 -8.03 -13.93
N ASN A 10 12.39 -9.14 -14.02
CA ASN A 10 12.18 -9.84 -15.28
C ASN A 10 11.56 -8.91 -16.33
N GLN A 11 11.99 -9.05 -17.57
CA GLN A 11 11.59 -8.15 -18.65
C GLN A 11 10.07 -8.10 -18.85
N ASP A 12 9.38 -9.24 -18.84
CA ASP A 12 7.93 -9.29 -19.05
C ASP A 12 7.18 -8.60 -17.90
N ASN A 13 7.63 -8.81 -16.65
CA ASN A 13 7.06 -8.16 -15.48
C ASN A 13 7.26 -6.63 -15.52
N MET A 14 8.44 -6.17 -15.90
CA MET A 14 8.74 -4.74 -16.05
C MET A 14 7.94 -4.09 -17.20
N ILE A 15 7.76 -4.78 -18.32
CA ILE A 15 6.91 -4.30 -19.43
C ILE A 15 5.46 -4.19 -18.97
N LEU A 16 4.94 -5.18 -18.23
CA LEU A 16 3.58 -5.13 -17.69
C LEU A 16 3.39 -3.96 -16.73
N ALA A 17 4.35 -3.75 -15.82
CA ALA A 17 4.35 -2.62 -14.89
C ALA A 17 4.38 -1.26 -15.63
N TYR A 18 5.27 -1.13 -16.60
CA TYR A 18 5.35 0.05 -17.46
C TYR A 18 4.01 0.35 -18.16
N LYS A 19 3.37 -0.66 -18.78
CA LYS A 19 2.09 -0.49 -19.46
C LYS A 19 0.99 -0.01 -18.50
N LYS A 20 0.92 -0.56 -17.28
CA LYS A 20 -0.05 -0.16 -16.26
C LYS A 20 0.16 1.29 -15.82
N VAL A 21 1.42 1.68 -15.53
CA VAL A 21 1.72 3.05 -15.09
C VAL A 21 1.45 4.05 -16.21
N LYS A 22 1.81 3.73 -17.45
CA LYS A 22 1.54 4.59 -18.62
C LYS A 22 0.05 4.76 -18.88
N ALA A 23 -0.75 3.70 -18.76
CA ALA A 23 -2.21 3.74 -18.94
C ALA A 23 -2.91 4.65 -17.92
N ASN A 24 -2.39 4.78 -16.70
CA ASN A 24 -2.94 5.65 -15.66
C ASN A 24 -2.72 7.15 -15.92
N ARG A 25 -1.87 7.55 -16.87
CA ARG A 25 -1.60 8.94 -17.26
C ARG A 25 -1.34 9.90 -16.09
N GLY A 26 -0.70 9.38 -15.02
CA GLY A 26 -0.43 10.18 -13.82
C GLY A 26 0.63 11.26 -14.07
N THR A 27 0.57 12.33 -13.29
CA THR A 27 1.51 13.46 -13.39
C THR A 27 2.95 13.06 -13.02
N SER A 28 3.94 13.88 -13.43
CA SER A 28 5.37 13.71 -13.12
C SER A 28 5.66 13.83 -11.62
N GLY A 29 6.72 13.16 -11.16
CA GLY A 29 7.30 13.33 -9.82
C GLY A 29 8.13 14.60 -9.68
N ILE A 30 9.15 14.54 -8.82
CA ILE A 30 10.07 15.67 -8.58
C ILE A 30 11.05 15.90 -9.74
N ASP A 31 11.28 14.90 -10.57
CA ASP A 31 12.19 14.92 -11.73
C ASP A 31 11.57 15.62 -12.95
N GLY A 32 10.27 15.89 -12.92
CA GLY A 32 9.54 16.51 -14.02
C GLY A 32 9.27 15.59 -15.21
N ILE A 33 9.78 14.35 -15.22
CA ILE A 33 9.61 13.40 -16.34
C ILE A 33 8.17 12.86 -16.32
N GLY A 34 7.42 13.15 -17.36
CA GLY A 34 6.06 12.68 -17.56
C GLY A 34 5.97 11.29 -18.19
N VAL A 35 4.74 10.77 -18.26
CA VAL A 35 4.47 9.45 -18.89
C VAL A 35 4.70 9.46 -20.41
N ASP A 36 4.68 10.63 -21.05
CA ASP A 36 4.94 10.77 -22.49
C ASP A 36 6.44 10.79 -22.80
N GLU A 37 7.28 11.21 -21.85
CA GLU A 37 8.73 11.31 -22.00
C GLU A 37 9.46 10.06 -21.49
N ILE A 38 8.77 9.19 -20.74
CA ILE A 38 9.39 8.05 -20.07
C ILE A 38 10.04 7.04 -21.03
N ASP A 39 9.55 6.95 -22.27
CA ASP A 39 10.02 5.98 -23.26
C ASP A 39 11.47 6.29 -23.67
N GLU A 40 11.77 7.56 -23.90
CA GLU A 40 13.13 8.03 -24.24
C GLU A 40 14.06 7.85 -23.05
N TYR A 41 13.62 8.26 -21.87
CA TYR A 41 14.38 8.09 -20.64
C TYR A 41 14.74 6.62 -20.37
N LEU A 42 13.79 5.71 -20.48
CA LEU A 42 14.02 4.27 -20.23
C LEU A 42 14.89 3.63 -21.33
N ARG A 43 14.84 4.12 -22.56
CA ARG A 43 15.71 3.60 -23.64
C ARG A 43 17.20 3.73 -23.27
N GLU A 44 17.55 4.82 -22.61
CA GLU A 44 18.92 5.11 -22.21
C GLU A 44 19.29 4.54 -20.84
N ASN A 45 18.34 4.51 -19.90
CA ASN A 45 18.64 4.32 -18.48
C ASN A 45 18.22 2.96 -17.90
N ARG A 46 17.37 2.16 -18.59
CA ARG A 46 16.76 0.93 -18.02
C ARG A 46 17.81 -0.07 -17.50
N GLU A 47 18.89 -0.30 -18.22
CA GLU A 47 19.90 -1.29 -17.81
C GLU A 47 20.69 -0.78 -16.60
N THR A 48 21.02 0.51 -16.59
CA THR A 48 21.67 1.16 -15.45
C THR A 48 20.82 1.11 -14.19
N ILE A 49 19.49 1.33 -14.33
CA ILE A 49 18.52 1.24 -13.21
C ILE A 49 18.48 -0.18 -12.68
N ARG A 50 18.32 -1.18 -13.56
CA ARG A 50 18.30 -2.61 -13.19
C ARG A 50 19.58 -3.03 -12.47
N ASP A 51 20.75 -2.62 -12.98
CA ASP A 51 22.03 -2.90 -12.36
C ASP A 51 22.18 -2.24 -10.98
N LYS A 52 21.75 -0.99 -10.83
CA LYS A 52 21.71 -0.31 -9.54
C LYS A 52 20.79 -1.02 -8.53
N ILE A 53 19.63 -1.53 -8.96
CA ILE A 53 18.72 -2.28 -8.09
C ILE A 53 19.40 -3.58 -7.66
N ARG A 54 19.95 -4.36 -8.59
CA ARG A 54 20.67 -5.60 -8.33
C ARG A 54 21.81 -5.45 -7.33
N ARG A 55 22.55 -4.36 -7.45
CA ARG A 55 23.67 -4.03 -6.54
C ARG A 55 23.24 -3.35 -5.24
N ARG A 56 21.94 -3.26 -4.96
CA ARG A 56 21.38 -2.51 -3.82
C ARG A 56 21.81 -1.02 -3.77
N LYS A 57 22.20 -0.45 -4.93
CA LYS A 57 22.63 0.96 -5.06
C LYS A 57 21.54 1.88 -5.57
N TYR A 58 20.39 1.35 -5.96
CA TYR A 58 19.24 2.16 -6.34
C TYR A 58 18.75 2.96 -5.13
N LYS A 59 18.49 4.23 -5.37
CA LYS A 59 17.89 5.15 -4.39
C LYS A 59 16.63 5.73 -5.02
N PRO A 60 15.44 5.36 -4.52
CA PRO A 60 14.20 5.99 -4.94
C PRO A 60 14.26 7.50 -4.71
N GLN A 61 13.62 8.27 -5.58
CA GLN A 61 13.52 9.71 -5.42
C GLN A 61 12.48 10.07 -4.34
N PRO A 62 12.65 11.18 -3.62
CA PRO A 62 11.61 11.68 -2.72
C PRO A 62 10.28 11.87 -3.45
N VAL A 63 9.16 11.57 -2.80
CA VAL A 63 7.86 11.82 -3.40
C VAL A 63 7.54 13.31 -3.39
N ARG A 64 6.92 13.82 -4.45
CA ARG A 64 6.46 15.21 -4.52
C ARG A 64 5.14 15.35 -3.77
N ARG A 65 5.11 16.17 -2.71
CA ARG A 65 3.91 16.45 -1.91
C ARG A 65 2.95 17.34 -2.69
N VAL A 66 1.68 16.91 -2.74
CA VAL A 66 0.55 17.72 -3.21
C VAL A 66 -0.55 17.67 -2.17
N GLU A 67 -1.09 18.82 -1.83
CA GLU A 67 -2.22 18.96 -0.90
C GLU A 67 -3.52 18.98 -1.70
N ILE A 68 -4.43 18.03 -1.39
CA ILE A 68 -5.76 17.96 -2.02
C ILE A 68 -6.79 18.36 -0.96
N PRO A 69 -7.63 19.40 -1.20
CA PRO A 69 -8.70 19.77 -0.28
C PRO A 69 -9.69 18.61 -0.09
N LYS A 70 -10.11 18.38 1.16
CA LYS A 70 -11.20 17.44 1.48
C LYS A 70 -12.53 18.16 1.39
N PRO A 71 -13.64 17.46 0.99
CA PRO A 71 -14.99 18.07 0.93
C PRO A 71 -15.45 18.64 2.27
N ASN A 72 -15.04 18.02 3.38
CA ASN A 72 -15.44 18.40 4.75
C ASN A 72 -14.43 19.33 5.44
N GLY A 73 -13.55 19.99 4.67
CA GLY A 73 -12.47 20.82 5.20
C GLY A 73 -11.20 20.00 5.50
N GLY A 74 -10.08 20.72 5.67
CA GLY A 74 -8.76 20.11 5.79
C GLY A 74 -8.14 19.70 4.46
N VAL A 75 -6.97 19.04 4.52
CA VAL A 75 -6.23 18.62 3.34
C VAL A 75 -5.84 17.14 3.43
N ARG A 76 -5.77 16.47 2.28
CA ARG A 76 -5.15 15.16 2.12
C ARG A 76 -3.79 15.35 1.48
N ASN A 77 -2.77 14.84 2.12
CA ASN A 77 -1.40 14.86 1.63
C ASN A 77 -1.16 13.72 0.64
N LEU A 78 -1.06 14.02 -0.65
CA LEU A 78 -0.71 13.03 -1.67
C LEU A 78 0.80 13.12 -1.96
N GLY A 79 1.48 11.99 -1.98
CA GLY A 79 2.87 11.87 -2.44
C GLY A 79 2.90 11.33 -3.86
N ILE A 80 3.55 12.05 -4.79
CA ILE A 80 3.67 11.64 -6.18
C ILE A 80 5.10 11.17 -6.43
N PRO A 81 5.35 9.84 -6.54
CA PRO A 81 6.64 9.30 -6.94
C PRO A 81 6.97 9.63 -8.40
N THR A 82 8.25 9.53 -8.79
CA THR A 82 8.64 9.63 -10.20
C THR A 82 7.99 8.51 -11.02
N VAL A 83 7.88 8.71 -12.33
CA VAL A 83 7.31 7.67 -13.20
C VAL A 83 8.15 6.39 -13.14
N VAL A 84 9.47 6.52 -13.06
CA VAL A 84 10.39 5.38 -12.90
C VAL A 84 10.11 4.62 -11.61
N ASP A 85 10.00 5.34 -10.48
CA ASP A 85 9.72 4.72 -9.18
C ASP A 85 8.36 4.02 -9.18
N ARG A 86 7.31 4.63 -9.77
CA ARG A 86 5.99 3.98 -9.94
C ARG A 86 6.06 2.69 -10.76
N ILE A 87 6.90 2.63 -11.80
CA ILE A 87 7.09 1.41 -12.59
C ILE A 87 7.75 0.32 -11.75
N ILE A 88 8.78 0.65 -10.98
CA ILE A 88 9.47 -0.31 -10.12
C ILE A 88 8.53 -0.78 -8.98
N GLU A 89 7.84 0.15 -8.31
CA GLU A 89 6.82 -0.19 -7.30
C GLU A 89 5.73 -1.10 -7.87
N GLN A 90 5.23 -0.80 -9.07
CA GLN A 90 4.24 -1.63 -9.74
C GLN A 90 4.78 -3.03 -10.07
N ALA A 91 6.04 -3.14 -10.48
CA ALA A 91 6.69 -4.43 -10.73
C ALA A 91 6.83 -5.25 -9.44
N ILE A 92 7.14 -4.60 -8.32
CA ILE A 92 7.16 -5.22 -6.98
C ILE A 92 5.76 -5.74 -6.64
N VAL A 93 4.74 -4.89 -6.70
CA VAL A 93 3.35 -5.23 -6.37
C VAL A 93 2.86 -6.44 -7.15
N GLN A 94 3.17 -6.52 -8.45
CA GLN A 94 2.75 -7.64 -9.30
C GLN A 94 3.28 -9.00 -8.82
N LYS A 95 4.48 -9.01 -8.24
CA LYS A 95 5.11 -10.23 -7.72
C LYS A 95 4.80 -10.49 -6.24
N LEU A 96 4.58 -9.45 -5.45
CA LEU A 96 4.17 -9.61 -4.06
C LEU A 96 2.73 -10.06 -3.92
N THR A 97 1.82 -9.54 -4.74
CA THR A 97 0.39 -9.83 -4.61
C THR A 97 0.08 -11.32 -4.52
N PRO A 98 0.53 -12.21 -5.43
CA PRO A 98 0.23 -13.64 -5.33
C PRO A 98 0.86 -14.32 -4.10
N ILE A 99 1.91 -13.74 -3.52
CA ILE A 99 2.57 -14.26 -2.33
C ILE A 99 1.78 -13.91 -1.06
N VAL A 100 1.29 -12.66 -0.96
CA VAL A 100 0.67 -12.16 0.28
C VAL A 100 -0.85 -12.34 0.31
N GLU A 101 -1.51 -12.36 -0.85
CA GLU A 101 -2.96 -12.47 -0.99
C GLU A 101 -3.57 -13.66 -0.21
N PRO A 102 -2.96 -14.88 -0.20
CA PRO A 102 -3.49 -16.02 0.56
C PRO A 102 -3.49 -15.84 2.08
N TYR A 103 -2.78 -14.84 2.61
CA TYR A 103 -2.68 -14.58 4.05
C TYR A 103 -3.70 -13.56 4.56
N PHE A 104 -4.37 -12.84 3.63
CA PHE A 104 -5.32 -11.81 4.00
C PHE A 104 -6.69 -12.39 4.38
N SER A 105 -7.31 -11.77 5.36
CA SER A 105 -8.67 -12.10 5.79
C SER A 105 -9.69 -12.07 4.64
N GLU A 106 -10.65 -12.99 4.65
CA GLU A 106 -11.77 -12.99 3.69
C GLU A 106 -12.67 -11.77 3.88
N HIS A 107 -12.69 -11.15 5.05
CA HIS A 107 -13.46 -9.95 5.41
C HIS A 107 -12.77 -8.63 5.01
N SER A 108 -11.60 -8.69 4.35
CA SER A 108 -10.86 -7.53 3.85
C SER A 108 -11.05 -7.38 2.34
N TYR A 109 -11.47 -6.20 1.88
CA TYR A 109 -11.90 -5.95 0.50
C TYR A 109 -11.08 -4.88 -0.24
N GLY A 110 -10.60 -3.86 0.47
CA GLY A 110 -9.90 -2.73 -0.15
C GLY A 110 -8.54 -3.11 -0.75
N PHE A 111 -8.21 -2.56 -1.91
CA PHE A 111 -6.90 -2.74 -2.59
C PHE A 111 -6.53 -4.17 -2.95
N ARG A 112 -7.49 -5.08 -3.06
CA ARG A 112 -7.28 -6.49 -3.38
C ARG A 112 -7.80 -6.84 -4.76
N PRO A 113 -7.12 -7.75 -5.51
CA PRO A 113 -7.58 -8.18 -6.82
C PRO A 113 -8.91 -8.94 -6.72
N GLY A 114 -9.85 -8.61 -7.61
CA GLY A 114 -11.16 -9.27 -7.66
C GLY A 114 -12.14 -8.89 -6.55
N ARG A 115 -11.75 -8.03 -5.59
CA ARG A 115 -12.60 -7.55 -4.51
C ARG A 115 -13.06 -6.12 -4.74
N ARG A 116 -14.28 -5.79 -4.29
CA ARG A 116 -14.94 -4.50 -4.54
C ARG A 116 -15.71 -4.04 -3.31
N ALA A 117 -15.93 -2.72 -3.19
CA ALA A 117 -16.71 -2.13 -2.10
C ALA A 117 -18.14 -2.70 -2.01
N GLN A 118 -18.76 -3.02 -3.15
CA GLN A 118 -20.10 -3.62 -3.17
C GLN A 118 -20.15 -4.97 -2.45
N GLN A 119 -19.11 -5.80 -2.54
CA GLN A 119 -19.04 -7.08 -1.83
C GLN A 119 -18.93 -6.85 -0.32
N ALA A 120 -18.16 -5.85 0.13
CA ALA A 120 -18.06 -5.44 1.52
C ALA A 120 -19.43 -5.02 2.09
N VAL A 121 -20.21 -4.24 1.31
CA VAL A 121 -21.56 -3.83 1.69
C VAL A 121 -22.52 -5.01 1.76
N ILE A 122 -22.42 -5.95 0.82
CA ILE A 122 -23.27 -7.16 0.82
C ILE A 122 -23.01 -7.98 2.09
N GLU A 123 -21.76 -8.22 2.45
CA GLU A 123 -21.42 -8.95 3.67
C GLU A 123 -21.94 -8.25 4.94
N LEU A 124 -21.83 -6.92 5.02
CA LEU A 124 -22.44 -6.16 6.12
C LEU A 124 -23.95 -6.35 6.19
N LEU A 125 -24.65 -6.36 5.06
CA LEU A 125 -26.10 -6.60 5.02
C LEU A 125 -26.46 -8.03 5.47
N GLU A 126 -25.64 -9.03 5.16
CA GLU A 126 -25.80 -10.40 5.66
C GLU A 126 -25.72 -10.43 7.20
N TYR A 127 -24.72 -9.78 7.80
CA TYR A 127 -24.61 -9.65 9.26
C TYR A 127 -25.84 -8.95 9.88
N PHE A 128 -26.36 -7.89 9.24
CA PHE A 128 -27.59 -7.24 9.70
C PHE A 128 -28.80 -8.16 9.69
N ASN A 129 -28.97 -8.93 8.63
CA ASN A 129 -30.06 -9.89 8.50
C ASN A 129 -29.96 -11.02 9.57
N ASP A 130 -28.74 -11.37 9.98
CA ASP A 130 -28.46 -12.32 11.05
C ASP A 130 -28.61 -11.74 12.46
N GLY A 131 -29.05 -10.47 12.58
CA GLY A 131 -29.35 -9.80 13.84
C GLY A 131 -28.18 -9.05 14.48
N TYR A 132 -27.07 -8.85 13.78
CA TYR A 132 -25.95 -8.03 14.25
C TYR A 132 -26.19 -6.55 13.89
N THR A 133 -27.04 -5.88 14.65
CA THR A 133 -27.58 -4.56 14.30
C THR A 133 -26.85 -3.38 14.93
N TYR A 134 -25.93 -3.61 15.86
CA TYR A 134 -25.07 -2.57 16.42
C TYR A 134 -23.77 -2.49 15.65
N ILE A 135 -23.30 -1.26 15.38
CA ILE A 135 -22.12 -0.98 14.60
C ILE A 135 -21.06 -0.31 15.47
N VAL A 136 -19.81 -0.76 15.34
CA VAL A 136 -18.62 -0.04 15.77
C VAL A 136 -17.84 0.31 14.52
N ASP A 137 -17.71 1.60 14.23
CA ASP A 137 -16.92 2.13 13.12
C ASP A 137 -15.53 2.50 13.66
N ILE A 138 -14.49 1.90 13.07
CA ILE A 138 -13.10 2.14 13.44
C ILE A 138 -12.47 3.03 12.35
N ASP A 139 -12.11 4.26 12.71
CA ASP A 139 -11.32 5.19 11.89
C ASP A 139 -9.91 5.29 12.45
N LEU A 140 -8.93 4.93 11.62
CA LEU A 140 -7.51 5.00 11.98
C LEU A 140 -6.93 6.37 11.62
N GLU A 141 -6.70 7.21 12.63
CA GLU A 141 -6.22 8.57 12.44
C GLU A 141 -4.94 8.62 11.59
N LYS A 142 -5.06 9.19 10.38
CA LYS A 142 -3.95 9.36 9.43
C LYS A 142 -3.11 8.08 9.27
N PHE A 143 -3.78 6.94 9.10
CA PHE A 143 -3.15 5.63 9.07
C PHE A 143 -1.88 5.61 8.22
N PHE A 144 -1.95 6.04 6.94
CA PHE A 144 -0.80 6.02 6.03
C PHE A 144 0.39 6.86 6.51
N ASP A 145 0.13 7.96 7.24
CA ASP A 145 1.19 8.83 7.77
C ASP A 145 1.82 8.27 9.07
N ASN A 146 1.13 7.35 9.75
CA ASN A 146 1.52 6.87 11.08
C ASN A 146 2.00 5.41 11.12
N VAL A 147 2.00 4.66 10.01
CA VAL A 147 2.47 3.27 9.97
C VAL A 147 3.88 3.13 10.54
N PRO A 148 4.12 2.30 11.58
CA PRO A 148 5.46 2.03 12.10
C PRO A 148 6.25 1.19 11.09
N GLN A 149 7.21 1.81 10.39
CA GLN A 149 7.93 1.16 9.29
C GLN A 149 8.68 -0.10 9.73
N ASP A 150 9.25 -0.14 10.95
CA ASP A 150 9.98 -1.32 11.42
C ASP A 150 9.05 -2.51 11.67
N LYS A 151 7.87 -2.27 12.26
CA LYS A 151 6.84 -3.31 12.40
C LYS A 151 6.36 -3.80 11.03
N LEU A 152 6.05 -2.88 10.12
CA LEU A 152 5.66 -3.21 8.75
C LEU A 152 6.73 -4.08 8.06
N MET A 153 8.00 -3.69 8.11
CA MET A 153 9.08 -4.45 7.47
C MET A 153 9.31 -5.82 8.13
N THR A 154 9.05 -5.96 9.43
CA THR A 154 9.05 -7.27 10.09
C THR A 154 7.96 -8.17 9.53
N LEU A 155 6.75 -7.65 9.29
CA LEU A 155 5.64 -8.40 8.70
C LEU A 155 5.93 -8.77 7.23
N VAL A 156 6.44 -7.81 6.47
CA VAL A 156 6.87 -8.04 5.08
C VAL A 156 7.91 -9.16 5.02
N GLY A 157 8.96 -9.12 5.86
CA GLY A 157 10.02 -10.13 5.88
C GLY A 157 9.51 -11.53 6.24
N ARG A 158 8.51 -11.64 7.12
CA ARG A 158 7.87 -12.94 7.45
C ARG A 158 7.17 -13.57 6.24
N LEU A 159 6.59 -12.74 5.36
CA LEU A 159 5.81 -13.19 4.21
C LEU A 159 6.69 -13.50 2.99
N ILE A 160 7.66 -12.64 2.69
CA ILE A 160 8.42 -12.74 1.43
C ILE A 160 9.78 -13.44 1.57
N GLN A 161 10.41 -13.36 2.74
CA GLN A 161 11.71 -13.98 3.07
C GLN A 161 12.79 -13.73 1.99
N ASP A 162 12.84 -12.50 1.47
CA ASP A 162 13.72 -12.09 0.38
C ASP A 162 14.45 -10.79 0.73
N PRO A 163 15.68 -10.85 1.28
CA PRO A 163 16.41 -9.69 1.79
C PRO A 163 16.71 -8.61 0.75
N ASP A 164 16.80 -8.97 -0.54
CA ASP A 164 17.06 -7.99 -1.60
C ASP A 164 15.80 -7.16 -1.88
N THR A 165 14.63 -7.81 -1.97
CA THR A 165 13.34 -7.15 -2.13
C THR A 165 12.97 -6.34 -0.89
N GLU A 166 13.17 -6.89 0.32
CA GLU A 166 12.97 -6.16 1.59
C GLU A 166 13.80 -4.88 1.64
N SER A 167 15.08 -4.97 1.27
CA SER A 167 15.96 -3.79 1.20
C SER A 167 15.45 -2.74 0.22
N LEU A 168 14.88 -3.15 -0.92
CA LEU A 168 14.32 -2.23 -1.90
C LEU A 168 13.03 -1.57 -1.38
N ILE A 169 12.13 -2.34 -0.76
CA ILE A 169 10.90 -1.81 -0.13
C ILE A 169 11.26 -0.81 0.97
N ARG A 170 12.21 -1.12 1.84
CA ARG A 170 12.68 -0.21 2.90
C ARG A 170 13.18 1.11 2.32
N LYS A 171 13.88 1.09 1.18
CA LYS A 171 14.35 2.32 0.53
C LYS A 171 13.19 3.18 0.01
N TYR A 172 12.12 2.58 -0.48
CA TYR A 172 10.90 3.32 -0.85
C TYR A 172 10.24 3.98 0.35
N LEU A 173 10.14 3.29 1.49
CA LEU A 173 9.62 3.86 2.73
C LEU A 173 10.46 5.05 3.23
N ASN A 174 11.78 4.99 3.05
CA ASN A 174 12.72 6.00 3.50
C ASN A 174 13.10 7.03 2.40
N ALA A 175 12.40 7.04 1.28
CA ALA A 175 12.75 7.94 0.16
C ALA A 175 12.61 9.43 0.50
N GLY A 176 11.80 9.74 1.50
CA GLY A 176 11.52 11.11 1.90
C GLY A 176 10.44 11.79 1.05
N VAL A 177 10.13 13.01 1.42
CA VAL A 177 9.09 13.83 0.79
C VAL A 177 9.67 15.18 0.42
N MET A 178 9.32 15.68 -0.75
CA MET A 178 9.61 17.05 -1.17
C MET A 178 8.39 17.94 -0.94
N VAL A 179 8.47 18.85 0.02
CA VAL A 179 7.40 19.78 0.40
C VAL A 179 7.82 21.19 0.00
N LYS A 180 7.15 21.80 -0.96
CA LYS A 180 7.44 23.18 -1.43
C LYS A 180 8.94 23.41 -1.71
N GLY A 181 9.61 22.42 -2.33
CA GLY A 181 11.02 22.48 -2.68
C GLY A 181 12.00 22.16 -1.55
N LYS A 182 11.52 21.80 -0.34
CA LYS A 182 12.36 21.35 0.78
C LYS A 182 12.21 19.85 0.98
N TYR A 183 13.35 19.17 1.17
CA TYR A 183 13.36 17.74 1.51
C TYR A 183 13.02 17.54 2.99
N GLU A 184 12.14 16.58 3.25
CA GLU A 184 11.79 16.09 4.58
C GLU A 184 12.01 14.59 4.63
N GLU A 185 12.71 14.12 5.65
CA GLU A 185 12.94 12.71 5.88
C GLU A 185 11.66 12.02 6.36
N THR A 186 11.47 10.75 5.95
CA THR A 186 10.35 9.92 6.40
C THR A 186 10.86 8.78 7.28
N THR A 187 10.52 8.81 8.56
CA THR A 187 10.87 7.76 9.54
C THR A 187 9.68 6.88 9.91
N LYS A 188 8.48 7.27 9.49
CA LYS A 188 7.21 6.57 9.67
C LYS A 188 6.29 6.79 8.48
N GLY A 189 5.24 6.00 8.39
CA GLY A 189 4.24 6.09 7.35
C GLY A 189 4.65 5.40 6.05
N THR A 190 3.68 5.31 5.15
CA THR A 190 3.84 4.90 3.76
C THR A 190 3.34 6.03 2.87
N PRO A 191 4.07 6.41 1.79
CA PRO A 191 3.66 7.55 0.96
C PRO A 191 2.27 7.32 0.34
N GLN A 192 1.29 8.18 0.65
CA GLN A 192 -0.02 8.15 -0.02
C GLN A 192 0.15 8.52 -1.49
N GLY A 193 -0.15 7.58 -2.41
CA GLY A 193 -0.07 7.77 -3.86
C GLY A 193 1.02 6.95 -4.56
N GLY A 194 1.91 6.28 -3.83
CA GLY A 194 2.78 5.23 -4.38
C GLY A 194 2.01 3.94 -4.66
N ASN A 195 2.41 3.20 -5.68
CA ASN A 195 1.76 1.94 -6.06
C ASN A 195 1.95 0.85 -5.00
N LEU A 196 3.00 0.96 -4.19
CA LEU A 196 3.36 -0.02 -3.16
C LEU A 196 2.54 0.14 -1.87
N SER A 197 2.11 1.37 -1.54
CA SER A 197 1.44 1.66 -0.27
C SER A 197 0.15 0.86 -0.01
N PRO A 198 -0.72 0.60 -1.00
CA PRO A 198 -1.94 -0.20 -0.80
C PRO A 198 -1.67 -1.63 -0.32
N ILE A 199 -0.72 -2.34 -0.90
CA ILE A 199 -0.40 -3.72 -0.49
C ILE A 199 0.30 -3.73 0.88
N LEU A 200 1.18 -2.76 1.15
CA LEU A 200 1.84 -2.63 2.46
C LEU A 200 0.84 -2.29 3.56
N SER A 201 -0.18 -1.47 3.28
CA SER A 201 -1.25 -1.19 4.23
C SER A 201 -2.05 -2.45 4.57
N ASN A 202 -2.39 -3.28 3.58
CA ASN A 202 -3.07 -4.54 3.82
C ASN A 202 -2.22 -5.53 4.63
N ILE A 203 -0.90 -5.60 4.40
CA ILE A 203 0.00 -6.43 5.22
C ILE A 203 -0.04 -5.96 6.69
N MET A 204 -0.01 -4.66 6.94
CA MET A 204 -0.06 -4.11 8.29
C MET A 204 -1.41 -4.34 8.96
N LEU A 205 -2.51 -4.06 8.26
CA LEU A 205 -3.87 -4.16 8.80
C LEU A 205 -4.38 -5.59 8.93
N ASN A 206 -3.75 -6.55 8.25
CA ASN A 206 -4.06 -7.96 8.44
C ASN A 206 -3.80 -8.47 9.87
N GLU A 207 -2.96 -7.78 10.64
CA GLU A 207 -2.79 -8.07 12.08
C GLU A 207 -4.06 -7.71 12.86
N LEU A 208 -4.72 -6.59 12.52
CA LEU A 208 -6.03 -6.23 13.05
C LEU A 208 -7.10 -7.25 12.63
N ASP A 209 -7.14 -7.60 11.34
CA ASP A 209 -8.11 -8.58 10.82
C ASP A 209 -8.02 -9.90 11.60
N LYS A 210 -6.82 -10.44 11.79
CA LYS A 210 -6.58 -11.68 12.54
C LYS A 210 -6.98 -11.58 14.00
N GLU A 211 -6.76 -10.43 14.63
CA GLU A 211 -7.19 -10.21 16.02
C GLU A 211 -8.72 -10.21 16.13
N LEU A 212 -9.42 -9.55 15.20
CA LEU A 212 -10.88 -9.54 15.14
C LEU A 212 -11.44 -10.95 14.89
N GLU A 213 -10.84 -11.71 13.98
CA GLU A 213 -11.21 -13.12 13.74
C GLU A 213 -10.99 -14.00 14.97
N THR A 214 -9.86 -13.85 15.66
CA THR A 214 -9.53 -14.61 16.88
C THR A 214 -10.56 -14.36 17.99
N ARG A 215 -11.07 -13.12 18.09
CA ARG A 215 -12.15 -12.74 19.03
C ARG A 215 -13.53 -13.18 18.57
N GLY A 216 -13.67 -13.77 17.38
CA GLY A 216 -14.97 -14.19 16.82
C GLY A 216 -15.90 -13.02 16.50
N LEU A 217 -15.34 -11.86 16.16
CA LEU A 217 -16.11 -10.66 15.81
C LEU A 217 -16.44 -10.66 14.32
N ASN A 218 -17.68 -10.29 13.99
CA ASN A 218 -18.07 -10.04 12.61
C ASN A 218 -17.63 -8.64 12.21
N PHE A 219 -16.81 -8.54 11.18
CA PHE A 219 -16.30 -7.27 10.68
C PHE A 219 -16.15 -7.26 9.16
N VAL A 220 -16.08 -6.09 8.61
CA VAL A 220 -15.74 -5.86 7.20
C VAL A 220 -14.74 -4.71 7.14
N ARG A 221 -13.62 -4.93 6.46
CA ARG A 221 -12.61 -3.88 6.26
C ARG A 221 -12.48 -3.51 4.78
N TYR A 222 -12.50 -2.21 4.49
CA TYR A 222 -12.20 -1.66 3.16
C TYR A 222 -11.06 -0.65 3.27
N ALA A 223 -9.84 -1.04 2.89
CA ALA A 223 -8.61 -0.28 3.13
C ALA A 223 -8.39 -0.03 4.63
N ASP A 224 -8.37 1.23 5.08
CA ASP A 224 -8.24 1.67 6.47
C ASP A 224 -9.59 1.83 7.20
N ASP A 225 -10.71 1.82 6.48
CA ASP A 225 -12.05 1.81 7.08
C ASP A 225 -12.42 0.40 7.55
N CYS A 226 -12.80 0.23 8.81
CA CYS A 226 -13.21 -1.05 9.39
C CYS A 226 -14.49 -0.92 10.19
N VAL A 227 -15.47 -1.76 9.87
CA VAL A 227 -16.76 -1.81 10.53
C VAL A 227 -16.92 -3.15 11.23
N ILE A 228 -17.15 -3.13 12.54
CA ILE A 228 -17.48 -4.31 13.35
C ILE A 228 -18.96 -4.31 13.63
N THR A 229 -19.63 -5.49 13.58
CA THR A 229 -21.04 -5.63 13.89
C THR A 229 -21.24 -6.57 15.08
N VAL A 230 -22.14 -6.21 16.00
CA VAL A 230 -22.45 -6.99 17.19
C VAL A 230 -23.97 -7.05 17.45
N ARG A 231 -24.42 -8.07 18.21
CA ARG A 231 -25.85 -8.29 18.50
C ARG A 231 -26.41 -7.42 19.61
N SER A 232 -25.58 -6.89 20.52
CA SER A 232 -26.02 -6.07 21.65
C SER A 232 -25.01 -4.95 21.98
N GLY A 233 -25.52 -3.84 22.53
CA GLY A 233 -24.68 -2.73 22.96
C GLY A 233 -23.76 -3.05 24.16
N VAL A 234 -24.02 -4.13 24.91
CA VAL A 234 -23.14 -4.58 26.01
C VAL A 234 -21.85 -5.18 25.47
N SER A 235 -21.89 -5.86 24.33
CA SER A 235 -20.69 -6.39 23.68
C SER A 235 -19.72 -5.31 23.22
N ILE A 236 -20.20 -4.08 22.97
CA ILE A 236 -19.37 -2.93 22.55
C ILE A 236 -18.54 -2.41 23.74
N LYS A 237 -19.10 -2.41 24.96
CA LYS A 237 -18.41 -1.87 26.15
C LYS A 237 -17.24 -2.76 26.62
N GLY A 238 -17.33 -4.07 26.43
CA GLY A 238 -16.26 -4.99 26.77
C GLY A 238 -15.03 -4.93 25.84
N GLY A 239 -15.15 -4.32 24.65
CA GLY A 239 -14.05 -4.14 23.72
C GLY A 239 -13.29 -2.80 23.85
N GLN A 240 -13.74 -1.90 24.74
CA GLN A 240 -13.13 -0.60 24.98
C GLN A 240 -12.22 -0.56 26.25
N GLU A 241 -12.21 -1.63 27.05
CA GLU A 241 -11.45 -1.70 28.32
C GLU A 241 -10.13 -2.48 28.23
N GLU A 242 -9.67 -2.87 27.05
CA GLU A 242 -8.36 -3.45 26.78
C GLU A 242 -7.64 -2.63 25.67
#